data_42295f51a0136af8c6f2f8daa849492a
#
_entry.id   42295f51a0136af8c6f2f8daa849492a
#
_cell.length_a   1.000
_cell.length_b   1.000
_cell.length_c   1.000
_cell.angle_alpha   90.00
_cell.angle_beta   90.00
_cell.angle_gamma   90.00
#
_symmetry.space_group_name_H-M   'P 1'
#
loop_
_entity.id
_entity.type
_entity.pdbx_description
1 polymer ?
#
loop_
_entity_poly.entity_id
_entity_poly.type
_entity_poly.pdbx_seq_one_letter_code
_entity_poly.pdbx_strand_id
1 'polypeptide(L)'
;MILIDKPTDINEIGGKAFALFNLKIKNTPSLRVVPASFFEQVKKDETQLDQLKKELVKTLKEGGMYAVRSSAIDEDSLDASFAGVHDSFLNIDKNEVFEHIFRVYESAFSARAMAYRNAKGLSSDGIKIAVIIQEMVNADFAGVAVTVNPITDNPDEIVISVTKGLGDKLVDGSVSGSTYVVNGGEVKDTGEDILNKKQLKSLLKMISEVIGKTQSFQDIEFAIKGNKTYFLQARSIAVYKGLNPQERTLLIDNANIIESYFGVTSPLTYTFAKDVYRDVYTATLRLGKVREKILDALAPSLSEMLYSYEGKIYYNMKSWYHVNSVFPFRKSASYMENMMGV
;
A
#
# COMPACT_ATOMS: atom_id res chain seq x y z
N MET A 1 14.87 -13.49 28.10
CA MET A 1 15.31 -12.76 26.89
C MET A 1 14.23 -11.73 26.62
N ILE A 2 14.61 -10.45 26.57
CA ILE A 2 13.70 -9.31 26.40
C ILE A 2 13.48 -9.04 24.91
N LEU A 3 14.56 -9.02 24.13
CA LEU A 3 14.47 -8.70 22.70
C LEU A 3 13.83 -9.81 21.89
N ILE A 4 12.75 -9.46 21.18
CA ILE A 4 11.99 -10.34 20.32
C ILE A 4 12.54 -10.25 18.89
N ASP A 5 12.79 -11.39 18.23
CA ASP A 5 13.35 -11.51 16.89
C ASP A 5 12.51 -12.36 15.92
N LYS A 6 11.30 -12.70 16.32
CA LYS A 6 10.37 -13.55 15.56
C LYS A 6 8.92 -13.11 15.80
N PRO A 7 7.99 -13.53 14.93
CA PRO A 7 6.57 -13.23 15.10
C PRO A 7 6.05 -13.73 16.45
N THR A 8 5.29 -12.88 17.14
CA THR A 8 4.60 -13.17 18.39
C THR A 8 3.30 -12.37 18.44
N ASP A 9 2.65 -12.31 19.62
CA ASP A 9 1.40 -11.58 19.81
C ASP A 9 1.55 -10.11 19.40
N ILE A 10 0.62 -9.62 18.59
CA ILE A 10 0.55 -8.23 18.16
C ILE A 10 0.45 -7.27 19.35
N ASN A 11 -0.18 -7.70 20.45
CA ASN A 11 -0.28 -6.92 21.68
C ASN A 11 1.06 -6.76 22.43
N GLU A 12 2.08 -7.50 22.04
CA GLU A 12 3.44 -7.38 22.60
C GLU A 12 4.37 -6.57 21.67
N ILE A 13 4.20 -6.71 20.36
CA ILE A 13 5.15 -6.12 19.40
C ILE A 13 4.58 -4.95 18.58
N GLY A 14 3.26 -4.71 18.64
CA GLY A 14 2.59 -3.68 17.87
C GLY A 14 2.45 -3.99 16.38
N GLY A 15 1.61 -3.22 15.68
CA GLY A 15 1.23 -3.47 14.28
C GLY A 15 2.40 -3.45 13.32
N LYS A 16 3.28 -2.45 13.40
CA LYS A 16 4.45 -2.33 12.49
C LYS A 16 5.40 -3.52 12.58
N ALA A 17 5.78 -3.92 13.80
CA ALA A 17 6.68 -5.06 14.00
C ALA A 17 6.00 -6.37 13.59
N PHE A 18 4.71 -6.50 13.89
CA PHE A 18 3.92 -7.66 13.49
C PHE A 18 3.90 -7.81 11.96
N ALA A 19 3.66 -6.73 11.21
CA ALA A 19 3.71 -6.73 9.75
C ALA A 19 5.10 -7.12 9.23
N LEU A 20 6.19 -6.52 9.77
CA LEU A 20 7.56 -6.80 9.35
C LEU A 20 7.94 -8.28 9.54
N PHE A 21 7.54 -8.91 10.64
CA PHE A 21 7.83 -10.33 10.91
C PHE A 21 6.98 -11.28 10.07
N ASN A 22 5.68 -10.98 9.88
CA ASN A 22 4.75 -11.91 9.25
C ASN A 22 4.80 -11.85 7.71
N LEU A 23 5.03 -10.68 7.12
CA LEU A 23 5.11 -10.55 5.66
C LEU A 23 6.31 -11.30 5.08
N LYS A 24 7.40 -11.47 5.84
CA LYS A 24 8.60 -12.21 5.39
C LYS A 24 9.05 -11.79 3.99
N ILE A 25 9.07 -10.48 3.74
CA ILE A 25 9.52 -9.94 2.45
C ILE A 25 11.03 -10.11 2.35
N LYS A 26 11.48 -10.54 1.18
CA LYS A 26 12.92 -10.71 0.92
C LYS A 26 13.65 -9.39 1.12
N ASN A 27 14.82 -9.45 1.76
CA ASN A 27 15.67 -8.30 2.07
C ASN A 27 15.04 -7.31 3.07
N THR A 28 14.16 -7.76 3.96
CA THR A 28 13.84 -6.98 5.15
C THR A 28 15.11 -6.89 6.02
N PRO A 29 15.56 -5.68 6.43
CA PRO A 29 16.69 -5.55 7.34
C PRO A 29 16.43 -6.27 8.66
N SER A 30 17.49 -6.77 9.28
CA SER A 30 17.40 -7.41 10.58
C SER A 30 16.78 -6.48 11.62
N LEU A 31 15.87 -7.00 12.42
CA LEU A 31 15.21 -6.20 13.46
C LEU A 31 15.12 -6.97 14.79
N ARG A 32 15.00 -6.20 15.87
CA ARG A 32 14.67 -6.64 17.22
C ARG A 32 13.57 -5.76 17.76
N VAL A 33 12.77 -6.28 18.64
CA VAL A 33 11.67 -5.54 19.25
C VAL A 33 11.75 -5.60 20.76
N VAL A 34 11.70 -4.46 21.41
CA VAL A 34 11.45 -4.36 22.85
C VAL A 34 9.92 -4.41 23.02
N PRO A 35 9.39 -5.44 23.71
CA PRO A 35 7.94 -5.61 23.82
C PRO A 35 7.28 -4.51 24.66
N ALA A 36 6.03 -4.26 24.39
CA ALA A 36 5.25 -3.26 25.11
C ALA A 36 5.16 -3.54 26.61
N SER A 37 5.09 -4.80 27.01
CA SER A 37 5.08 -5.22 28.41
C SER A 37 6.38 -4.91 29.18
N PHE A 38 7.50 -4.70 28.47
CA PHE A 38 8.79 -4.42 29.09
C PHE A 38 8.75 -3.17 29.97
N PHE A 39 8.13 -2.10 29.52
CA PHE A 39 8.12 -0.83 30.25
C PHE A 39 7.30 -0.92 31.55
N GLU A 40 6.29 -1.76 31.59
CA GLU A 40 5.55 -2.05 32.83
C GLU A 40 6.34 -2.97 33.78
N GLN A 41 7.17 -3.85 33.22
CA GLN A 41 8.05 -4.72 34.01
C GLN A 41 9.17 -3.90 34.67
N VAL A 42 9.77 -2.96 33.94
CA VAL A 42 10.82 -2.06 34.49
C VAL A 42 10.30 -1.26 35.70
N LYS A 43 9.06 -0.79 35.69
CA LYS A 43 8.45 -0.10 36.84
C LYS A 43 8.39 -0.96 38.10
N LYS A 44 8.39 -2.29 37.95
CA LYS A 44 8.33 -3.26 39.06
C LYS A 44 9.69 -3.81 39.44
N ASP A 45 10.60 -3.90 38.47
CA ASP A 45 11.94 -4.50 38.63
C ASP A 45 12.94 -3.80 37.71
N GLU A 46 13.74 -2.89 38.28
CA GLU A 46 14.75 -2.12 37.56
C GLU A 46 15.91 -2.98 37.02
N THR A 47 16.09 -4.21 37.50
CA THR A 47 17.14 -5.11 37.00
C THR A 47 16.91 -5.49 35.52
N GLN A 48 15.68 -5.33 35.02
CA GLN A 48 15.34 -5.49 33.60
C GLN A 48 16.11 -4.52 32.69
N LEU A 49 16.48 -3.33 33.18
CA LEU A 49 17.31 -2.37 32.44
C LEU A 49 18.70 -2.92 32.13
N ASP A 50 19.34 -3.49 33.13
CA ASP A 50 20.67 -4.11 32.97
C ASP A 50 20.63 -5.34 32.07
N GLN A 51 19.55 -6.11 32.15
CA GLN A 51 19.32 -7.22 31.25
C GLN A 51 19.16 -6.75 29.80
N LEU A 52 18.37 -5.72 29.55
CA LEU A 52 18.20 -5.15 28.20
C LEU A 52 19.54 -4.64 27.66
N LYS A 53 20.34 -3.89 28.45
CA LYS A 53 21.68 -3.44 28.07
C LYS A 53 22.58 -4.58 27.64
N LYS A 54 22.64 -5.65 28.43
CA LYS A 54 23.43 -6.85 28.12
C LYS A 54 22.98 -7.54 26.83
N GLU A 55 21.65 -7.62 26.58
CA GLU A 55 21.11 -8.19 25.35
C GLU A 55 21.42 -7.33 24.13
N LEU A 56 21.32 -5.99 24.23
CA LEU A 56 21.69 -5.07 23.15
C LEU A 56 23.16 -5.20 22.78
N VAL A 57 24.06 -5.18 23.76
CA VAL A 57 25.51 -5.34 23.52
C VAL A 57 25.81 -6.65 22.79
N LYS A 58 25.16 -7.74 23.17
CA LYS A 58 25.35 -9.07 22.57
C LYS A 58 24.75 -9.19 21.17
N THR A 59 23.64 -8.49 20.90
CA THR A 59 22.83 -8.70 19.70
C THR A 59 23.16 -7.72 18.59
N LEU A 60 23.48 -6.47 18.93
CA LEU A 60 23.78 -5.43 17.96
C LEU A 60 25.25 -5.49 17.51
N LYS A 61 25.46 -5.24 16.21
CA LYS A 61 26.79 -5.31 15.60
C LYS A 61 27.64 -4.10 15.98
N GLU A 62 28.94 -4.33 16.21
CA GLU A 62 29.90 -3.22 16.35
C GLU A 62 29.94 -2.33 15.11
N GLY A 63 29.91 -1.01 15.32
CA GLY A 63 29.82 -0.02 14.22
C GLY A 63 28.51 -0.09 13.45
N GLY A 64 27.53 -0.82 13.94
CA GLY A 64 26.19 -0.90 13.33
C GLY A 64 25.39 0.37 13.58
N MET A 65 24.67 0.81 12.56
CA MET A 65 23.69 1.91 12.63
C MET A 65 22.27 1.35 12.62
N TYR A 66 21.40 1.95 13.39
CA TYR A 66 20.04 1.44 13.62
C TYR A 66 18.99 2.55 13.46
N ALA A 67 17.80 2.13 13.03
CA ALA A 67 16.58 2.89 13.17
C ALA A 67 15.86 2.42 14.44
N VAL A 68 15.52 3.35 15.35
CA VAL A 68 14.74 3.07 16.55
C VAL A 68 13.36 3.70 16.36
N ARG A 69 12.33 2.85 16.25
CA ARG A 69 11.00 3.26 15.77
C ARG A 69 9.90 2.76 16.71
N SER A 70 8.83 3.52 16.81
CA SER A 70 7.63 3.10 17.53
C SER A 70 6.87 1.98 16.80
N SER A 71 6.24 1.11 17.57
CA SER A 71 5.25 0.14 17.11
C SER A 71 4.12 0.09 18.14
N ALA A 72 3.17 1.01 18.03
CA ALA A 72 2.04 1.08 18.93
C ALA A 72 1.04 -0.04 18.63
N ILE A 73 0.32 -0.50 19.66
CA ILE A 73 -0.63 -1.61 19.53
C ILE A 73 -1.90 -1.13 18.81
N ASP A 74 -2.29 0.10 19.07
CA ASP A 74 -3.49 0.72 18.51
C ASP A 74 -3.23 1.57 17.24
N GLU A 75 -2.00 1.54 16.70
CA GLU A 75 -1.57 2.36 15.56
C GLU A 75 -2.31 2.04 14.26
N ASP A 76 -2.70 0.78 14.06
CA ASP A 76 -3.40 0.27 12.88
C ASP A 76 -4.88 -0.03 13.17
N SER A 77 -5.48 0.59 14.20
CA SER A 77 -6.91 0.46 14.47
C SER A 77 -7.75 1.07 13.32
N LEU A 78 -9.02 0.67 13.22
CA LEU A 78 -9.91 1.04 12.12
C LEU A 78 -10.03 2.56 11.89
N ASP A 79 -9.84 3.35 12.94
CA ASP A 79 -10.15 4.78 12.96
C ASP A 79 -8.95 5.70 13.25
N ALA A 80 -7.74 5.16 13.44
CA ALA A 80 -6.58 5.95 13.83
C ALA A 80 -5.31 5.55 13.09
N SER A 81 -4.70 6.51 12.40
CA SER A 81 -3.36 6.39 11.83
C SER A 81 -2.40 7.28 12.61
N PHE A 82 -1.55 6.69 13.43
CA PHE A 82 -0.54 7.44 14.21
C PHE A 82 0.69 7.84 13.39
N ALA A 83 0.54 7.98 12.05
CA ALA A 83 1.61 8.43 11.18
C ALA A 83 2.19 9.77 11.66
N GLY A 84 3.50 9.79 11.95
CA GLY A 84 4.19 10.99 12.42
C GLY A 84 3.80 11.47 13.82
N VAL A 85 3.00 10.73 14.57
CA VAL A 85 2.60 11.10 15.95
C VAL A 85 3.70 10.71 16.94
N HIS A 86 4.27 9.52 16.80
CA HIS A 86 5.38 9.04 17.63
C HIS A 86 6.72 9.28 16.96
N ASP A 87 7.76 9.44 17.75
CA ASP A 87 9.10 9.71 17.24
C ASP A 87 9.74 8.45 16.66
N SER A 88 10.59 8.68 15.66
CA SER A 88 11.48 7.67 15.05
C SER A 88 12.85 8.29 14.87
N PHE A 89 13.87 7.56 15.27
CA PHE A 89 15.25 8.01 15.20
C PHE A 89 16.02 7.14 14.22
N LEU A 90 16.73 7.77 13.28
CA LEU A 90 17.53 7.10 12.26
C LEU A 90 19.01 7.33 12.50
N ASN A 91 19.85 6.44 11.96
CA ASN A 91 21.31 6.53 12.07
C ASN A 91 21.81 6.56 13.52
N ILE A 92 21.20 5.78 14.39
CA ILE A 92 21.58 5.67 15.79
C ILE A 92 22.71 4.67 15.93
N ASP A 93 23.83 5.10 16.49
CA ASP A 93 24.95 4.20 16.84
C ASP A 93 24.51 3.16 17.88
N LYS A 94 25.06 1.96 17.78
CA LYS A 94 24.81 0.87 18.71
C LYS A 94 24.79 1.30 20.17
N ASN A 95 25.73 2.16 20.59
CA ASN A 95 25.89 2.58 21.97
C ASN A 95 24.80 3.53 22.45
N GLU A 96 24.10 4.19 21.52
CA GLU A 96 23.02 5.16 21.80
C GLU A 96 21.63 4.53 21.69
N VAL A 97 21.53 3.30 21.17
CA VAL A 97 20.22 2.60 20.97
C VAL A 97 19.44 2.49 22.28
N PHE A 98 20.11 2.20 23.39
CA PHE A 98 19.45 2.06 24.69
C PHE A 98 18.70 3.35 25.09
N GLU A 99 19.33 4.50 24.98
CA GLU A 99 18.71 5.80 25.29
C GLU A 99 17.52 6.08 24.35
N HIS A 100 17.71 5.83 23.05
CA HIS A 100 16.68 6.09 22.05
C HIS A 100 15.44 5.18 22.20
N ILE A 101 15.57 3.98 22.76
CA ILE A 101 14.40 3.13 23.12
C ILE A 101 13.49 3.89 24.08
N PHE A 102 14.02 4.54 25.11
CA PHE A 102 13.21 5.28 26.07
C PHE A 102 12.66 6.58 25.48
N ARG A 103 13.42 7.29 24.65
CA ARG A 103 12.92 8.47 23.92
C ARG A 103 11.73 8.13 23.03
N VAL A 104 11.76 7.00 22.30
CA VAL A 104 10.64 6.53 21.52
C VAL A 104 9.45 6.18 22.42
N TYR A 105 9.67 5.50 23.56
CA TYR A 105 8.62 5.19 24.51
C TYR A 105 7.97 6.46 25.06
N GLU A 106 8.75 7.43 25.49
CA GLU A 106 8.28 8.71 26.02
C GLU A 106 7.50 9.53 25.00
N SER A 107 7.83 9.41 23.71
CA SER A 107 7.11 10.11 22.64
C SER A 107 5.63 9.77 22.58
N ALA A 108 5.24 8.58 23.05
CA ALA A 108 3.85 8.16 23.13
C ALA A 108 3.01 8.97 24.15
N PHE A 109 3.70 9.63 25.10
CA PHE A 109 3.10 10.47 26.13
C PHE A 109 3.31 11.97 25.86
N SER A 110 3.85 12.32 24.70
CA SER A 110 4.03 13.73 24.29
C SER A 110 2.70 14.46 24.17
N ALA A 111 2.70 15.79 24.33
CA ALA A 111 1.51 16.61 24.17
C ALA A 111 0.82 16.37 22.81
N ARG A 112 1.60 16.18 21.74
CA ARG A 112 1.12 15.86 20.39
C ARG A 112 0.40 14.52 20.35
N ALA A 113 0.99 13.47 20.92
CA ALA A 113 0.40 12.12 20.94
C ALA A 113 -0.90 12.12 21.78
N MET A 114 -0.90 12.78 22.93
CA MET A 114 -2.08 12.89 23.79
C MET A 114 -3.20 13.69 23.13
N ALA A 115 -2.90 14.81 22.48
CA ALA A 115 -3.89 15.59 21.73
C ALA A 115 -4.51 14.78 20.58
N TYR A 116 -3.70 14.01 19.86
CA TYR A 116 -4.18 13.12 18.79
C TYR A 116 -5.12 12.03 19.33
N ARG A 117 -4.73 11.34 20.43
CA ARG A 117 -5.56 10.33 21.10
C ARG A 117 -6.91 10.89 21.52
N ASN A 118 -6.90 12.05 22.17
CA ASN A 118 -8.12 12.74 22.61
C ASN A 118 -9.03 13.08 21.41
N ALA A 119 -8.47 13.60 20.32
CA ALA A 119 -9.22 13.92 19.10
C ALA A 119 -9.85 12.69 18.44
N LYS A 120 -9.26 11.50 18.65
CA LYS A 120 -9.75 10.21 18.14
C LYS A 120 -10.61 9.43 19.14
N GLY A 121 -10.87 10.00 20.34
CA GLY A 121 -11.64 9.32 21.40
C GLY A 121 -10.95 8.09 21.98
N LEU A 122 -9.62 7.97 21.82
CA LEU A 122 -8.83 6.86 22.36
C LEU A 122 -8.45 7.13 23.81
N SER A 123 -8.49 6.09 24.64
CA SER A 123 -8.07 6.19 26.04
C SER A 123 -6.61 6.67 26.15
N SER A 124 -6.37 7.56 27.10
CA SER A 124 -5.02 7.95 27.50
C SER A 124 -4.43 7.03 28.57
N ASP A 125 -5.23 6.12 29.12
CA ASP A 125 -4.80 5.14 30.11
C ASP A 125 -4.35 3.85 29.43
N GLY A 126 -3.27 3.26 29.96
CA GLY A 126 -2.78 1.96 29.47
C GLY A 126 -2.17 1.98 28.08
N ILE A 127 -1.60 3.13 27.66
CA ILE A 127 -0.87 3.23 26.38
C ILE A 127 0.22 2.16 26.35
N LYS A 128 0.16 1.30 25.34
CA LYS A 128 1.13 0.25 25.10
C LYS A 128 1.85 0.49 23.80
N ILE A 129 3.17 0.58 23.86
CA ILE A 129 4.04 0.81 22.72
C ILE A 129 5.24 -0.13 22.80
N ALA A 130 5.48 -0.85 21.73
CA ALA A 130 6.72 -1.60 21.52
C ALA A 130 7.72 -0.74 20.76
N VAL A 131 8.99 -1.05 20.85
CA VAL A 131 10.06 -0.32 20.15
C VAL A 131 10.82 -1.25 19.23
N ILE A 132 10.83 -0.92 17.94
CA ILE A 132 11.58 -1.62 16.90
C ILE A 132 13.00 -1.06 16.85
N ILE A 133 13.99 -1.93 16.85
CA ILE A 133 15.39 -1.66 16.56
C ILE A 133 15.71 -2.35 15.25
N GLN A 134 15.77 -1.62 14.15
CA GLN A 134 15.98 -2.13 12.80
C GLN A 134 17.35 -1.70 12.27
N GLU A 135 18.09 -2.64 11.68
CA GLU A 135 19.39 -2.34 11.07
C GLU A 135 19.21 -1.34 9.91
N MET A 136 20.01 -0.28 9.88
CA MET A 136 19.97 0.73 8.82
C MET A 136 20.49 0.17 7.50
N VAL A 137 19.85 0.59 6.42
CA VAL A 137 20.36 0.40 5.06
C VAL A 137 21.10 1.67 4.63
N ASN A 138 22.39 1.56 4.30
CA ASN A 138 23.12 2.66 3.68
C ASN A 138 22.65 2.83 2.23
N ALA A 139 21.49 3.46 2.08
CA ALA A 139 20.74 3.55 0.84
C ALA A 139 21.36 4.50 -0.17
N ASP A 140 21.36 4.11 -1.45
CA ASP A 140 21.63 5.01 -2.57
C ASP A 140 20.36 5.80 -2.93
N PHE A 141 19.20 5.14 -2.77
CA PHE A 141 17.87 5.73 -2.92
C PHE A 141 16.93 5.17 -1.85
N ALA A 142 15.96 5.97 -1.45
CA ALA A 142 14.89 5.53 -0.59
C ALA A 142 13.59 6.24 -0.98
N GLY A 143 12.45 5.68 -0.57
CA GLY A 143 11.18 6.26 -0.93
C GLY A 143 9.97 5.52 -0.39
N VAL A 144 8.83 5.95 -0.90
CA VAL A 144 7.51 5.42 -0.54
C VAL A 144 6.78 4.99 -1.81
N ALA A 145 6.08 3.86 -1.73
CA ALA A 145 5.19 3.39 -2.79
C ALA A 145 3.78 3.23 -2.23
N VAL A 146 2.84 4.00 -2.79
CA VAL A 146 1.42 3.95 -2.47
C VAL A 146 0.72 3.13 -3.54
N THR A 147 0.07 2.03 -3.15
CA THR A 147 -0.51 1.06 -4.11
C THR A 147 -1.90 1.43 -4.62
N VAL A 148 -2.25 2.69 -4.53
CA VAL A 148 -3.39 3.37 -5.14
C VAL A 148 -2.94 4.80 -5.44
N ASN A 149 -3.43 5.42 -6.50
CA ASN A 149 -3.08 6.82 -6.74
C ASN A 149 -3.92 7.74 -5.84
N PRO A 150 -3.32 8.41 -4.84
CA PRO A 150 -4.07 9.20 -3.86
C PRO A 150 -4.60 10.53 -4.44
N ILE A 151 -4.20 10.91 -5.67
CA ILE A 151 -4.64 12.14 -6.33
C ILE A 151 -5.86 11.87 -7.22
N THR A 152 -5.84 10.73 -7.93
CA THR A 152 -6.88 10.37 -8.90
C THR A 152 -7.85 9.32 -8.36
N ASP A 153 -7.62 8.80 -7.14
CA ASP A 153 -8.33 7.65 -6.55
C ASP A 153 -8.31 6.38 -7.43
N ASN A 154 -7.32 6.30 -8.35
CA ASN A 154 -7.22 5.17 -9.26
C ASN A 154 -6.57 3.95 -8.58
N PRO A 155 -7.33 2.87 -8.31
CA PRO A 155 -6.81 1.67 -7.65
C PRO A 155 -5.89 0.83 -8.54
N ASP A 156 -5.87 1.07 -9.85
CA ASP A 156 -5.00 0.37 -10.81
C ASP A 156 -3.61 1.06 -10.94
N GLU A 157 -3.40 2.19 -10.24
CA GLU A 157 -2.15 2.94 -10.28
C GLU A 157 -1.36 2.83 -8.98
N ILE A 158 -0.08 2.50 -9.10
CA ILE A 158 0.88 2.57 -8.01
C ILE A 158 1.69 3.85 -8.17
N VAL A 159 1.72 4.69 -7.14
CA VAL A 159 2.54 5.91 -7.13
C VAL A 159 3.78 5.66 -6.29
N ILE A 160 4.95 5.86 -6.88
CA ILE A 160 6.25 5.66 -6.24
C ILE A 160 6.96 6.99 -6.18
N SER A 161 7.23 7.48 -4.98
CA SER A 161 8.06 8.66 -4.76
C SER A 161 9.41 8.22 -4.23
N VAL A 162 10.50 8.67 -4.88
CA VAL A 162 11.86 8.23 -4.57
C VAL A 162 12.83 9.40 -4.55
N THR A 163 13.77 9.39 -3.62
CA THR A 163 14.84 10.38 -3.47
C THR A 163 16.21 9.72 -3.35
N LYS A 164 17.28 10.47 -3.58
CA LYS A 164 18.66 10.02 -3.35
C LYS A 164 18.96 9.99 -1.85
N GLY A 165 19.66 8.96 -1.40
CA GLY A 165 20.04 8.76 0.00
C GLY A 165 18.91 8.22 0.86
N LEU A 166 18.76 8.75 2.07
CA LEU A 166 17.73 8.34 3.03
C LEU A 166 16.38 8.99 2.73
N GLY A 167 15.30 8.27 3.01
CA GLY A 167 13.94 8.69 2.71
C GLY A 167 13.26 9.58 3.75
N ASP A 168 13.92 9.90 4.86
CA ASP A 168 13.38 10.72 5.94
C ASP A 168 12.84 12.07 5.45
N LYS A 169 13.65 12.78 4.65
CA LYS A 169 13.29 14.07 4.06
C LYS A 169 12.17 14.02 3.03
N LEU A 170 11.93 12.86 2.43
CA LEU A 170 10.80 12.67 1.53
C LEU A 170 9.51 12.45 2.34
N VAL A 171 9.59 11.68 3.42
CA VAL A 171 8.45 11.35 4.29
C VAL A 171 7.97 12.59 5.06
N ASP A 172 8.87 13.48 5.47
CA ASP A 172 8.52 14.74 6.14
C ASP A 172 8.12 15.87 5.17
N GLY A 173 8.23 15.63 3.85
CA GLY A 173 7.85 16.59 2.80
C GLY A 173 8.87 17.71 2.57
N SER A 174 10.07 17.64 3.16
CA SER A 174 11.12 18.67 3.04
C SER A 174 11.87 18.62 1.70
N VAL A 175 11.77 17.51 0.95
CA VAL A 175 12.38 17.31 -0.37
C VAL A 175 11.38 16.71 -1.33
N SER A 176 11.28 17.27 -2.53
CA SER A 176 10.56 16.65 -3.65
C SER A 176 11.40 15.53 -4.26
N GLY A 177 10.84 14.34 -4.37
CA GLY A 177 11.47 13.20 -5.05
C GLY A 177 11.02 13.09 -6.50
N SER A 178 11.65 12.18 -7.26
CA SER A 178 11.12 11.73 -8.53
C SER A 178 9.91 10.84 -8.30
N THR A 179 8.89 10.99 -9.15
CA THR A 179 7.64 10.24 -9.02
C THR A 179 7.43 9.35 -10.24
N TYR A 180 7.15 8.09 -10.00
CA TYR A 180 6.75 7.12 -11.03
C TYR A 180 5.30 6.73 -10.78
N VAL A 181 4.50 6.73 -11.83
CA VAL A 181 3.15 6.18 -11.83
C VAL A 181 3.15 4.90 -12.66
N VAL A 182 2.74 3.81 -12.04
CA VAL A 182 2.73 2.48 -12.67
C VAL A 182 1.29 2.01 -12.83
N ASN A 183 0.88 1.75 -14.07
CA ASN A 183 -0.45 1.24 -14.39
C ASN A 183 -0.34 0.08 -15.38
N GLY A 184 -0.87 -1.10 -15.03
CA GLY A 184 -0.87 -2.28 -15.91
C GLY A 184 0.52 -2.72 -16.39
N GLY A 185 1.59 -2.38 -15.66
CA GLY A 185 2.98 -2.65 -16.03
C GLY A 185 3.63 -1.56 -16.89
N GLU A 186 2.90 -0.56 -17.34
CA GLU A 186 3.45 0.65 -17.94
C GLU A 186 3.91 1.60 -16.83
N VAL A 187 5.10 2.15 -17.00
CA VAL A 187 5.71 3.09 -16.07
C VAL A 187 5.79 4.44 -16.73
N LYS A 188 5.18 5.44 -16.11
CA LYS A 188 5.31 6.86 -16.49
C LYS A 188 6.19 7.53 -15.45
N ASP A 189 7.25 8.17 -15.89
CA ASP A 189 8.06 9.07 -15.07
C ASP A 189 7.49 10.48 -15.15
N THR A 190 7.28 11.10 -14.00
CA THR A 190 6.77 12.49 -13.90
C THR A 190 7.84 13.45 -13.40
N GLY A 191 9.11 13.04 -13.35
CA GLY A 191 10.24 13.84 -12.89
C GLY A 191 11.55 13.41 -13.54
N GLU A 192 12.65 13.53 -12.80
CA GLU A 192 13.94 12.98 -13.24
C GLU A 192 13.94 11.46 -13.10
N ASP A 193 14.30 10.73 -14.15
CA ASP A 193 14.48 9.27 -14.12
C ASP A 193 15.76 8.91 -13.34
N ILE A 194 15.64 8.79 -12.02
CA ILE A 194 16.78 8.53 -11.13
C ILE A 194 17.05 7.05 -10.89
N LEU A 195 16.06 6.17 -11.16
CA LEU A 195 16.21 4.73 -11.02
C LEU A 195 16.52 4.06 -12.35
N ASN A 196 17.53 3.20 -12.40
CA ASN A 196 17.76 2.39 -13.58
C ASN A 196 16.71 1.25 -13.69
N LYS A 197 16.60 0.65 -14.89
CA LYS A 197 15.62 -0.41 -15.19
C LYS A 197 15.70 -1.63 -14.25
N LYS A 198 16.90 -1.98 -13.76
CA LYS A 198 17.08 -3.11 -12.84
C LYS A 198 16.56 -2.77 -11.44
N GLN A 199 16.81 -1.56 -10.96
CA GLN A 199 16.32 -1.05 -9.69
C GLN A 199 14.80 -0.98 -9.69
N LEU A 200 14.20 -0.37 -10.72
CA LEU A 200 12.76 -0.25 -10.85
C LEU A 200 12.08 -1.64 -10.93
N LYS A 201 12.64 -2.57 -11.71
CA LYS A 201 12.14 -3.96 -11.78
C LYS A 201 12.22 -4.66 -10.41
N SER A 202 13.31 -4.47 -9.65
CA SER A 202 13.47 -5.03 -8.31
C SER A 202 12.44 -4.46 -7.33
N LEU A 203 12.20 -3.14 -7.41
CA LEU A 203 11.22 -2.44 -6.59
C LEU A 203 9.79 -2.92 -6.89
N LEU A 204 9.38 -2.94 -8.15
CA LEU A 204 8.05 -3.42 -8.55
C LEU A 204 7.79 -4.87 -8.15
N LYS A 205 8.82 -5.73 -8.22
CA LYS A 205 8.70 -7.12 -7.74
C LYS A 205 8.43 -7.17 -6.24
N MET A 206 9.12 -6.35 -5.46
CA MET A 206 8.91 -6.27 -4.00
C MET A 206 7.51 -5.74 -3.68
N ILE A 207 7.05 -4.68 -4.35
CA ILE A 207 5.70 -4.13 -4.18
C ILE A 207 4.63 -5.19 -4.49
N SER A 208 4.77 -5.91 -5.62
CA SER A 208 3.85 -6.99 -5.99
C SER A 208 3.83 -8.12 -4.95
N GLU A 209 4.97 -8.45 -4.34
CA GLU A 209 5.05 -9.44 -3.26
C GLU A 209 4.30 -8.95 -2.01
N VAL A 210 4.43 -7.68 -1.65
CA VAL A 210 3.71 -7.09 -0.51
C VAL A 210 2.20 -7.12 -0.76
N ILE A 211 1.73 -6.64 -1.93
CA ILE A 211 0.30 -6.64 -2.29
C ILE A 211 -0.26 -8.07 -2.24
N GLY A 212 0.46 -9.05 -2.82
CA GLY A 212 0.03 -10.45 -2.84
C GLY A 212 -0.11 -11.08 -1.47
N LYS A 213 0.69 -10.65 -0.48
CA LYS A 213 0.64 -11.15 0.90
C LYS A 213 -0.35 -10.42 1.78
N THR A 214 -0.55 -9.12 1.56
CA THR A 214 -1.46 -8.30 2.38
C THR A 214 -2.89 -8.30 1.87
N GLN A 215 -3.08 -8.49 0.57
CA GLN A 215 -4.37 -8.40 -0.12
C GLN A 215 -5.14 -7.10 0.21
N SER A 216 -4.39 -6.01 0.41
CA SER A 216 -4.94 -4.68 0.72
C SER A 216 -4.06 -3.58 0.15
N PHE A 217 -4.62 -2.39 0.00
CA PHE A 217 -3.86 -1.21 -0.42
C PHE A 217 -2.86 -0.81 0.66
N GLN A 218 -1.62 -0.57 0.23
CA GLN A 218 -0.48 -0.38 1.11
C GLN A 218 0.27 0.92 0.82
N ASP A 219 0.76 1.51 1.88
CA ASP A 219 1.81 2.51 1.90
C ASP A 219 3.11 1.80 2.32
N ILE A 220 4.08 1.71 1.41
CA ILE A 220 5.27 0.87 1.53
C ILE A 220 6.52 1.74 1.56
N GLU A 221 7.28 1.68 2.64
CA GLU A 221 8.60 2.30 2.73
C GLU A 221 9.67 1.32 2.21
N PHE A 222 10.59 1.83 1.39
CA PHE A 222 11.67 1.04 0.83
C PHE A 222 13.00 1.78 0.77
N ALA A 223 14.08 1.02 0.65
CA ALA A 223 15.41 1.53 0.35
C ALA A 223 16.05 0.71 -0.78
N ILE A 224 16.95 1.33 -1.54
CA ILE A 224 17.70 0.68 -2.62
C ILE A 224 19.19 0.89 -2.37
N LYS A 225 19.95 -0.21 -2.38
CA LYS A 225 21.42 -0.19 -2.38
C LYS A 225 21.93 -0.98 -3.57
N GLY A 226 22.68 -0.34 -4.47
CA GLY A 226 23.04 -0.90 -5.76
C GLY A 226 21.79 -1.26 -6.57
N ASN A 227 21.61 -2.54 -6.92
CA ASN A 227 20.42 -3.05 -7.60
C ASN A 227 19.48 -3.84 -6.66
N LYS A 228 19.68 -3.75 -5.36
CA LYS A 228 18.92 -4.52 -4.38
C LYS A 228 17.95 -3.61 -3.65
N THR A 229 16.67 -3.99 -3.67
CA THR A 229 15.61 -3.32 -2.92
C THR A 229 15.45 -3.96 -1.54
N TYR A 230 15.29 -3.13 -0.53
CA TYR A 230 15.03 -3.49 0.86
C TYR A 230 13.65 -3.01 1.24
N PHE A 231 12.89 -3.90 1.89
CA PHE A 231 11.60 -3.60 2.46
C PHE A 231 11.78 -3.04 3.87
N LEU A 232 11.30 -1.84 4.15
CA LEU A 232 11.47 -1.19 5.45
C LEU A 232 10.22 -1.22 6.30
N GLN A 233 9.05 -0.99 5.69
CA GLN A 233 7.75 -1.01 6.36
C GLN A 233 6.62 -1.12 5.32
N ALA A 234 5.46 -1.65 5.73
CA ALA A 234 4.20 -1.45 5.04
C ALA A 234 3.09 -1.24 6.05
N ARG A 235 2.11 -0.42 5.67
CA ARG A 235 0.87 -0.23 6.43
C ARG A 235 -0.31 -0.17 5.47
N SER A 236 -1.45 -0.66 5.92
CA SER A 236 -2.70 -0.57 5.17
C SER A 236 -3.19 0.88 5.12
N ILE A 237 -3.67 1.29 3.95
CA ILE A 237 -4.24 2.63 3.77
C ILE A 237 -5.66 2.60 4.32
N ALA A 238 -5.91 3.35 5.38
CA ALA A 238 -7.15 3.28 6.16
C ALA A 238 -8.42 3.53 5.33
N VAL A 239 -8.38 4.49 4.39
CA VAL A 239 -9.53 4.83 3.53
C VAL A 239 -9.94 3.67 2.62
N TYR A 240 -9.00 2.77 2.28
CA TYR A 240 -9.23 1.60 1.42
C TYR A 240 -9.25 0.29 2.21
N LYS A 241 -9.41 0.35 3.54
CA LYS A 241 -9.42 -0.84 4.40
C LYS A 241 -10.58 -1.77 4.04
N GLY A 242 -10.27 -3.05 3.89
CA GLY A 242 -11.23 -4.06 3.45
C GLY A 242 -11.38 -4.20 1.95
N LEU A 243 -10.73 -3.33 1.16
CA LEU A 243 -10.64 -3.48 -0.29
C LEU A 243 -9.35 -4.23 -0.66
N ASN A 244 -9.48 -5.19 -1.56
CA ASN A 244 -8.36 -5.98 -2.07
C ASN A 244 -7.91 -5.43 -3.43
N PRO A 245 -6.65 -4.97 -3.60
CA PRO A 245 -6.15 -4.48 -4.90
C PRO A 245 -6.16 -5.53 -6.00
N GLN A 246 -6.19 -6.82 -5.63
CA GLN A 246 -6.29 -7.93 -6.59
C GLN A 246 -7.73 -8.25 -6.97
N GLU A 247 -8.71 -7.80 -6.20
CA GLU A 247 -10.11 -7.88 -6.54
C GLU A 247 -10.43 -6.76 -7.52
N ARG A 248 -10.93 -7.13 -8.69
CA ARG A 248 -11.35 -6.15 -9.68
C ARG A 248 -12.59 -5.43 -9.16
N THR A 249 -12.49 -4.13 -8.93
CA THR A 249 -13.67 -3.30 -8.73
C THR A 249 -14.50 -3.35 -10.02
N LEU A 250 -15.69 -3.90 -9.94
CA LEU A 250 -16.62 -3.95 -11.04
C LEU A 250 -17.52 -2.71 -10.99
N LEU A 251 -17.25 -1.76 -11.86
CA LEU A 251 -18.12 -0.62 -12.07
C LEU A 251 -19.20 -1.01 -13.09
N ILE A 252 -20.45 -1.01 -12.66
CA ILE A 252 -21.60 -1.37 -13.50
C ILE A 252 -22.60 -0.22 -13.57
N ASP A 253 -23.20 -0.04 -14.74
CA ASP A 253 -24.24 0.95 -14.99
C ASP A 253 -25.40 0.35 -15.77
N ASN A 254 -26.63 0.73 -15.47
CA ASN A 254 -27.81 0.25 -16.20
C ASN A 254 -28.72 1.38 -16.70
N ALA A 255 -28.29 2.63 -16.64
CA ALA A 255 -29.13 3.79 -16.97
C ALA A 255 -29.82 3.67 -18.33
N ASN A 256 -29.10 3.24 -19.36
CA ASN A 256 -29.66 3.04 -20.70
C ASN A 256 -30.14 1.62 -20.98
N ILE A 257 -29.41 0.63 -20.47
CA ILE A 257 -29.70 -0.77 -20.80
C ILE A 257 -31.01 -1.26 -20.14
N ILE A 258 -31.44 -0.59 -19.06
CA ILE A 258 -32.72 -0.89 -18.38
C ILE A 258 -33.94 -0.70 -19.29
N GLU A 259 -33.84 0.18 -20.28
CA GLU A 259 -34.93 0.37 -21.26
C GLU A 259 -35.10 -0.86 -22.17
N SER A 260 -34.01 -1.56 -22.48
CA SER A 260 -33.99 -2.75 -23.33
C SER A 260 -34.29 -4.04 -22.55
N TYR A 261 -33.86 -4.10 -21.28
CA TYR A 261 -34.03 -5.27 -20.41
C TYR A 261 -34.69 -4.85 -19.10
N PHE A 262 -36.00 -4.62 -19.19
CA PHE A 262 -36.79 -4.15 -18.06
C PHE A 262 -37.05 -5.27 -17.05
N GLY A 263 -36.80 -4.97 -15.76
CA GLY A 263 -37.10 -5.89 -14.65
C GLY A 263 -36.10 -7.01 -14.48
N VAL A 264 -36.55 -8.16 -13.97
CA VAL A 264 -35.71 -9.32 -13.71
C VAL A 264 -35.54 -10.13 -15.00
N THR A 265 -34.28 -10.36 -15.38
CA THR A 265 -33.93 -11.05 -16.62
C THR A 265 -33.52 -12.49 -16.34
N SER A 266 -34.03 -13.43 -17.14
CA SER A 266 -33.64 -14.84 -17.01
C SER A 266 -32.15 -15.07 -17.36
N PRO A 267 -31.51 -16.11 -16.83
CA PRO A 267 -30.14 -16.47 -17.23
C PRO A 267 -29.99 -16.70 -18.73
N LEU A 268 -30.99 -17.27 -19.39
CA LEU A 268 -31.01 -17.50 -20.83
C LEU A 268 -31.01 -16.17 -21.60
N THR A 269 -31.86 -15.22 -21.22
CA THR A 269 -31.91 -13.89 -21.83
C THR A 269 -30.58 -13.14 -21.62
N TYR A 270 -29.98 -13.24 -20.44
CA TYR A 270 -28.68 -12.63 -20.16
C TYR A 270 -27.58 -13.21 -21.06
N THR A 271 -27.48 -14.55 -21.17
CA THR A 271 -26.50 -15.20 -22.05
C THR A 271 -26.64 -14.77 -23.49
N PHE A 272 -27.91 -14.76 -24.00
CA PHE A 272 -28.21 -14.28 -25.36
C PHE A 272 -27.80 -12.81 -25.54
N ALA A 273 -28.18 -11.94 -24.62
CA ALA A 273 -27.82 -10.52 -24.67
C ALA A 273 -26.28 -10.32 -24.70
N LYS A 274 -25.57 -11.05 -23.86
CA LYS A 274 -24.09 -11.00 -23.77
C LYS A 274 -23.44 -11.36 -25.11
N ASP A 275 -23.91 -12.42 -25.76
CA ASP A 275 -23.39 -12.85 -27.07
C ASP A 275 -23.72 -11.84 -28.17
N VAL A 276 -24.97 -11.33 -28.22
CA VAL A 276 -25.38 -10.30 -29.17
C VAL A 276 -24.56 -9.03 -29.03
N TYR A 277 -24.35 -8.56 -27.82
CA TYR A 277 -23.53 -7.36 -27.61
C TYR A 277 -22.10 -7.57 -28.09
N ARG A 278 -21.46 -8.67 -27.73
CA ARG A 278 -20.11 -9.02 -28.23
C ARG A 278 -20.06 -8.96 -29.75
N ASP A 279 -21.01 -9.62 -30.42
CA ASP A 279 -20.99 -9.79 -31.87
C ASP A 279 -21.30 -8.48 -32.59
N VAL A 280 -22.27 -7.70 -32.11
CA VAL A 280 -22.63 -6.39 -32.65
C VAL A 280 -21.44 -5.41 -32.51
N TYR A 281 -20.84 -5.30 -31.34
CA TYR A 281 -19.69 -4.42 -31.17
C TYR A 281 -18.46 -4.88 -31.97
N THR A 282 -18.22 -6.16 -32.07
CA THR A 282 -17.16 -6.70 -32.95
C THR A 282 -17.39 -6.35 -34.41
N ALA A 283 -18.63 -6.53 -34.91
CA ALA A 283 -18.99 -6.14 -36.27
C ALA A 283 -18.86 -4.63 -36.50
N THR A 284 -19.29 -3.82 -35.55
CA THR A 284 -19.20 -2.35 -35.62
C THR A 284 -17.75 -1.87 -35.68
N LEU A 285 -16.87 -2.46 -34.87
CA LEU A 285 -15.44 -2.17 -34.89
C LEU A 285 -14.78 -2.56 -36.25
N ARG A 286 -15.20 -3.69 -36.83
CA ARG A 286 -14.75 -4.11 -38.18
C ARG A 286 -15.23 -3.13 -39.25
N LEU A 287 -16.48 -2.70 -39.21
CA LEU A 287 -17.00 -1.65 -40.10
C LEU A 287 -16.23 -0.34 -39.94
N GLY A 288 -15.83 0.01 -38.73
CA GLY A 288 -14.93 1.12 -38.40
C GLY A 288 -13.47 0.93 -38.83
N LYS A 289 -13.14 -0.18 -39.54
CA LYS A 289 -11.80 -0.54 -40.03
C LYS A 289 -10.74 -0.67 -38.91
N VAL A 290 -11.16 -1.09 -37.71
CA VAL A 290 -10.24 -1.46 -36.63
C VAL A 290 -9.50 -2.74 -37.03
N ARG A 291 -8.19 -2.75 -36.87
CA ARG A 291 -7.33 -3.88 -37.28
C ARG A 291 -7.60 -5.12 -36.41
N GLU A 292 -7.59 -6.32 -37.02
CA GLU A 292 -7.87 -7.59 -36.32
C GLU A 292 -6.98 -7.80 -35.08
N LYS A 293 -5.70 -7.44 -35.14
CA LYS A 293 -4.81 -7.49 -33.97
C LYS A 293 -5.34 -6.70 -32.75
N ILE A 294 -6.04 -5.59 -33.00
CA ILE A 294 -6.67 -4.79 -31.93
C ILE A 294 -7.95 -5.49 -31.46
N LEU A 295 -8.71 -6.06 -32.36
CA LEU A 295 -9.92 -6.84 -32.02
C LEU A 295 -9.57 -8.07 -31.17
N ASP A 296 -8.47 -8.78 -31.50
CA ASP A 296 -7.98 -9.88 -30.68
C ASP A 296 -7.61 -9.42 -29.26
N ALA A 297 -6.95 -8.26 -29.14
CA ALA A 297 -6.62 -7.68 -27.84
C ALA A 297 -7.86 -7.24 -27.03
N LEU A 298 -8.95 -6.87 -27.73
CA LEU A 298 -10.22 -6.47 -27.12
C LEU A 298 -11.16 -7.64 -26.79
N ALA A 299 -10.88 -8.84 -27.30
CA ALA A 299 -11.77 -10.01 -27.16
C ALA A 299 -12.22 -10.27 -25.69
N PRO A 300 -11.36 -10.17 -24.65
CA PRO A 300 -11.81 -10.32 -23.28
C PRO A 300 -12.85 -9.25 -22.89
N SER A 301 -12.62 -7.98 -23.25
CA SER A 301 -13.53 -6.88 -22.92
C SER A 301 -14.84 -6.98 -23.69
N LEU A 302 -14.79 -7.36 -24.97
CA LEU A 302 -15.98 -7.62 -25.79
C LEU A 302 -16.85 -8.74 -25.21
N SER A 303 -16.23 -9.78 -24.66
CA SER A 303 -16.92 -10.89 -24.03
C SER A 303 -17.53 -10.53 -22.65
N GLU A 304 -17.06 -9.46 -22.02
CA GLU A 304 -17.49 -9.04 -20.68
C GLU A 304 -18.16 -7.65 -20.67
N MET A 305 -18.77 -7.24 -21.78
CA MET A 305 -19.45 -5.94 -21.86
C MET A 305 -20.68 -5.84 -20.97
N LEU A 306 -21.36 -6.95 -20.73
CA LEU A 306 -22.55 -7.03 -19.88
C LEU A 306 -22.25 -7.83 -18.61
N TYR A 307 -22.90 -7.40 -17.52
CA TYR A 307 -22.87 -8.06 -16.23
C TYR A 307 -24.28 -8.26 -15.70
N SER A 308 -24.55 -9.39 -15.02
CA SER A 308 -25.82 -9.63 -14.35
C SER A 308 -25.64 -9.56 -12.85
N TYR A 309 -26.41 -8.70 -12.20
CA TYR A 309 -26.45 -8.57 -10.76
C TYR A 309 -27.91 -8.50 -10.28
N GLU A 310 -28.26 -9.33 -9.30
CA GLU A 310 -29.62 -9.44 -8.75
C GLU A 310 -30.70 -9.61 -9.83
N GLY A 311 -30.38 -10.37 -10.89
CA GLY A 311 -31.31 -10.62 -12.00
C GLY A 311 -31.50 -9.44 -12.94
N LYS A 312 -30.77 -8.37 -12.84
CA LYS A 312 -30.79 -7.24 -13.77
C LYS A 312 -29.53 -7.22 -14.61
N ILE A 313 -29.61 -6.64 -15.80
CA ILE A 313 -28.45 -6.48 -16.70
C ILE A 313 -27.87 -5.08 -16.55
N TYR A 314 -26.55 -5.03 -16.53
CA TYR A 314 -25.73 -3.82 -16.42
C TYR A 314 -24.65 -3.84 -17.49
N TYR A 315 -24.19 -2.65 -17.92
CA TYR A 315 -22.91 -2.53 -18.59
C TYR A 315 -21.76 -2.72 -17.61
N ASN A 316 -20.77 -3.50 -18.01
CA ASN A 316 -19.45 -3.48 -17.36
C ASN A 316 -18.68 -2.27 -17.86
N MET A 317 -18.65 -1.20 -17.09
CA MET A 317 -18.11 0.09 -17.52
C MET A 317 -16.65 0.00 -17.92
N LYS A 318 -15.83 -0.78 -17.26
CA LYS A 318 -14.41 -1.00 -17.63
C LYS A 318 -14.29 -1.59 -19.03
N SER A 319 -15.02 -2.65 -19.32
CA SER A 319 -15.06 -3.28 -20.64
C SER A 319 -15.65 -2.34 -21.69
N TRP A 320 -16.68 -1.61 -21.34
CA TRP A 320 -17.35 -0.68 -22.22
C TRP A 320 -16.42 0.49 -22.63
N TYR A 321 -15.74 1.15 -21.67
CA TYR A 321 -14.75 2.19 -21.97
C TYR A 321 -13.57 1.66 -22.79
N HIS A 322 -13.06 0.46 -22.48
CA HIS A 322 -11.97 -0.15 -23.22
C HIS A 322 -12.34 -0.40 -24.68
N VAL A 323 -13.50 -1.00 -24.94
CA VAL A 323 -14.00 -1.24 -26.30
C VAL A 323 -14.22 0.08 -27.05
N ASN A 324 -14.80 1.09 -26.39
CA ASN A 324 -15.10 2.37 -27.02
C ASN A 324 -13.85 3.25 -27.24
N SER A 325 -12.75 3.04 -26.51
CA SER A 325 -11.52 3.81 -26.66
C SER A 325 -10.86 3.68 -28.03
N VAL A 326 -11.17 2.60 -28.78
CA VAL A 326 -10.59 2.32 -30.11
C VAL A 326 -11.47 2.80 -31.28
N PHE A 327 -12.66 3.33 -31.00
CA PHE A 327 -13.49 3.88 -32.07
C PHE A 327 -12.82 5.11 -32.70
N PRO A 328 -12.84 5.23 -34.06
CA PRO A 328 -12.14 6.31 -34.78
C PRO A 328 -12.75 7.71 -34.53
N PHE A 329 -13.92 7.80 -33.91
CA PHE A 329 -14.62 9.05 -33.62
C PHE A 329 -14.35 9.58 -32.22
N ARG A 330 -13.08 9.78 -31.90
CA ARG A 330 -12.56 10.18 -30.58
C ARG A 330 -13.09 11.50 -29.98
N LYS A 331 -13.96 12.25 -30.70
CA LYS A 331 -14.63 13.46 -30.16
C LYS A 331 -15.81 13.15 -29.23
N SER A 332 -16.04 11.90 -28.89
CA SER A 332 -17.30 11.47 -28.28
C SER A 332 -17.21 10.94 -26.83
N ALA A 333 -16.11 11.11 -26.09
CA ALA A 333 -16.15 10.73 -24.66
C ALA A 333 -17.30 11.50 -23.97
N SER A 334 -17.37 12.79 -24.14
CA SER A 334 -18.46 13.62 -23.59
C SER A 334 -19.84 13.33 -24.22
N TYR A 335 -19.90 12.93 -25.50
CA TYR A 335 -21.14 12.51 -26.12
C TYR A 335 -21.63 11.17 -25.54
N MET A 336 -20.71 10.27 -25.28
CA MET A 336 -20.99 8.96 -24.73
C MET A 336 -21.32 9.02 -23.22
N GLU A 337 -20.65 9.89 -22.48
CA GLU A 337 -20.98 10.20 -21.09
C GLU A 337 -22.37 10.82 -20.98
N ASN A 338 -22.69 11.78 -21.87
CA ASN A 338 -24.05 12.35 -21.96
C ASN A 338 -25.12 11.31 -22.33
N MET A 339 -24.80 10.32 -23.17
CA MET A 339 -25.72 9.21 -23.49
C MET A 339 -25.93 8.29 -22.29
N MET A 340 -24.98 8.18 -21.40
CA MET A 340 -25.05 7.36 -20.17
C MET A 340 -25.66 8.10 -18.99
N GLY A 341 -25.92 9.41 -19.13
CA GLY A 341 -26.53 10.23 -18.07
C GLY A 341 -25.55 10.55 -16.93
N VAL A 342 -24.22 10.54 -17.22
CA VAL A 342 -23.14 10.84 -16.25
C VAL A 342 -22.54 12.20 -16.59
#